data_fdbf88eb708913ca0ae98eb5677a7fbc
#
_entry.id   fdbf88eb708913ca0ae98eb5677a7fbc
#
_cell.length_a   1.000
_cell.length_b   1.000
_cell.length_c   1.000
_cell.angle_alpha   90.00
_cell.angle_beta   90.00
_cell.angle_gamma   90.00
#
_symmetry.space_group_name_H-M   'P 1'
#
loop_
_entity.id
_entity.type
_entity.pdbx_description
1 polymer ?
#
loop_
_entity_poly.entity_id
_entity_poly.type
_entity_poly.pdbx_seq_one_letter_code
_entity_poly.pdbx_strand_id
1 'polypeptide(L)'
;EEVHRDMHYRFRQTRTIGQEVVMDCLRQDVSCVKAGEHGSEMIFRIYQPLPYKGRATYRLAVDFPEDFKPKYSEGEREYEWKNSFFIYDREGREVPYTLHSIERGRIVASATLYKADRYNLSIDAELTPMGYTEFRVVPAEKGLRTRYIMGQTTGRLTAENRFLRVQIKDNGTLRLTDKRTGRVFDDLLRYEDGADIGDGWMHIRPSSDSIFFGPGRVLAIEKIADGPTETAFRITTELA
;
A
#
# COMPACT_ATOMS: atom_id res chain seq x y z
N GLU A 1 -10.61 -20.65 -28.24
CA GLU A 1 -11.03 -19.33 -27.69
C GLU A 1 -12.29 -19.44 -26.80
N GLU A 2 -13.31 -20.19 -27.20
CA GLU A 2 -14.58 -20.34 -26.46
C GLU A 2 -14.35 -20.97 -25.06
N VAL A 3 -13.57 -22.04 -25.00
CA VAL A 3 -13.21 -22.73 -23.73
C VAL A 3 -12.47 -21.78 -22.77
N HIS A 4 -11.54 -20.98 -23.28
CA HIS A 4 -10.82 -20.00 -22.44
C HIS A 4 -11.75 -18.91 -21.92
N ARG A 5 -12.70 -18.43 -22.72
CA ARG A 5 -13.72 -17.47 -22.28
C ARG A 5 -14.62 -18.03 -21.17
N ASP A 6 -15.06 -19.28 -21.30
CA ASP A 6 -15.87 -19.96 -20.28
C ASP A 6 -15.09 -20.16 -18.98
N MET A 7 -13.82 -20.59 -19.07
CA MET A 7 -12.95 -20.71 -17.90
C MET A 7 -12.74 -19.37 -17.20
N HIS A 8 -12.47 -18.29 -17.94
CA HIS A 8 -12.35 -16.95 -17.36
C HIS A 8 -13.62 -16.49 -16.65
N TYR A 9 -14.78 -16.79 -17.22
CA TYR A 9 -16.08 -16.51 -16.61
C TYR A 9 -16.25 -17.26 -15.28
N ARG A 10 -15.97 -18.57 -15.27
CA ARG A 10 -16.06 -19.42 -14.07
C ARG A 10 -15.12 -18.97 -12.97
N PHE A 11 -13.86 -18.66 -13.29
CA PHE A 11 -12.90 -18.14 -12.32
C PHE A 11 -13.36 -16.81 -11.74
N ARG A 12 -13.91 -15.92 -12.58
CA ARG A 12 -14.46 -14.66 -12.10
C ARG A 12 -15.63 -14.85 -11.16
N GLN A 13 -16.57 -15.75 -11.50
CA GLN A 13 -17.69 -16.09 -10.62
C GLN A 13 -17.22 -16.68 -9.28
N THR A 14 -16.31 -17.65 -9.33
CA THR A 14 -15.76 -18.27 -8.11
C THR A 14 -15.12 -17.22 -7.21
N ARG A 15 -14.35 -16.30 -7.80
CA ARG A 15 -13.76 -15.18 -7.05
C ARG A 15 -14.82 -14.29 -6.41
N THR A 16 -15.86 -13.92 -7.16
CA THR A 16 -16.94 -13.07 -6.65
C THR A 16 -17.67 -13.75 -5.49
N ILE A 17 -18.07 -15.01 -5.65
CA ILE A 17 -18.75 -15.78 -4.60
C ILE A 17 -17.85 -15.89 -3.36
N GLY A 18 -16.56 -16.22 -3.55
CA GLY A 18 -15.62 -16.30 -2.43
C GLY A 18 -15.46 -14.96 -1.69
N GLN A 19 -15.41 -13.85 -2.42
CA GLN A 19 -15.36 -12.52 -1.82
C GLN A 19 -16.63 -12.18 -1.04
N GLU A 20 -17.81 -12.51 -1.56
CA GLU A 20 -19.10 -12.29 -0.86
C GLU A 20 -19.18 -13.09 0.44
N VAL A 21 -18.80 -14.38 0.41
CA VAL A 21 -18.75 -15.21 1.61
C VAL A 21 -17.83 -14.62 2.68
N VAL A 22 -16.61 -14.21 2.28
CA VAL A 22 -15.67 -13.58 3.21
C VAL A 22 -16.25 -12.28 3.78
N MET A 23 -16.86 -11.44 2.92
CA MET A 23 -17.46 -10.19 3.38
C MET A 23 -18.64 -10.41 4.35
N ASP A 24 -19.45 -11.43 4.14
CA ASP A 24 -20.56 -11.75 5.04
C ASP A 24 -20.05 -12.26 6.41
N CYS A 25 -19.02 -13.09 6.41
CA CYS A 25 -18.35 -13.50 7.67
C CYS A 25 -17.77 -12.30 8.42
N LEU A 26 -17.09 -11.39 7.72
CA LEU A 26 -16.52 -10.18 8.32
C LEU A 26 -17.59 -9.24 8.87
N ARG A 27 -18.72 -9.08 8.17
CA ARG A 27 -19.86 -8.26 8.66
C ARG A 27 -20.45 -8.82 9.95
N GLN A 28 -20.59 -10.13 10.05
CA GLN A 28 -21.08 -10.77 11.28
C GLN A 28 -20.12 -10.55 12.45
N ASP A 29 -18.81 -10.63 12.23
CA ASP A 29 -17.82 -10.41 13.29
C ASP A 29 -17.76 -8.93 13.72
N VAL A 30 -17.81 -7.98 12.77
CA VAL A 30 -17.80 -6.54 13.07
C VAL A 30 -19.02 -6.11 13.85
N SER A 31 -20.20 -6.73 13.63
CA SER A 31 -21.41 -6.43 14.39
C SER A 31 -21.29 -6.70 15.89
N CYS A 32 -20.31 -7.53 16.27
CA CYS A 32 -20.02 -7.86 17.68
C CYS A 32 -18.99 -6.91 18.32
N VAL A 33 -18.38 -5.98 17.56
CA VAL A 33 -17.42 -5.02 18.09
C VAL A 33 -18.15 -3.88 18.78
N LYS A 34 -17.97 -3.75 20.08
CA LYS A 34 -18.46 -2.58 20.82
C LYS A 34 -17.67 -1.35 20.40
N ALA A 35 -18.35 -0.24 20.13
CA ALA A 35 -17.68 1.06 19.98
C ALA A 35 -16.83 1.32 21.24
N GLY A 36 -15.62 1.86 21.06
CA GLY A 36 -14.72 2.17 22.18
C GLY A 36 -15.42 3.02 23.23
N GLU A 37 -15.06 2.85 24.49
CA GLU A 37 -15.66 3.55 25.65
C GLU A 37 -15.57 5.09 25.54
N HIS A 38 -14.73 5.60 24.66
CA HIS A 38 -14.58 7.02 24.38
C HIS A 38 -15.03 7.28 22.94
N GLY A 39 -16.22 7.77 22.74
CA GLY A 39 -16.97 7.97 21.48
C GLY A 39 -16.25 8.63 20.28
N SER A 40 -14.94 8.78 20.34
CA SER A 40 -14.06 9.29 19.28
C SER A 40 -13.00 8.29 18.80
N GLU A 41 -12.94 7.08 19.34
CA GLU A 41 -11.98 6.06 18.91
C GLU A 41 -12.61 5.14 17.84
N MET A 42 -11.84 4.79 16.82
CA MET A 42 -12.24 3.78 15.84
C MET A 42 -11.37 2.53 16.01
N ILE A 43 -11.99 1.37 15.87
CA ILE A 43 -11.30 0.08 15.92
C ILE A 43 -11.38 -0.56 14.54
N PHE A 44 -10.25 -1.07 14.05
CA PHE A 44 -10.24 -1.91 12.87
C PHE A 44 -9.48 -3.22 13.12
N ARG A 45 -9.81 -4.24 12.35
CA ARG A 45 -9.21 -5.56 12.43
C ARG A 45 -8.61 -5.98 11.11
N ILE A 46 -7.42 -6.57 11.16
CA ILE A 46 -6.81 -7.22 10.00
C ILE A 46 -6.83 -8.73 10.25
N TYR A 47 -7.45 -9.46 9.34
CA TYR A 47 -7.58 -10.91 9.40
C TYR A 47 -6.44 -11.59 8.67
N GLN A 48 -5.79 -12.52 9.32
CA GLN A 48 -4.70 -13.33 8.77
C GLN A 48 -5.16 -14.78 8.59
N PRO A 49 -5.45 -15.23 7.35
CA PRO A 49 -5.86 -16.61 7.11
C PRO A 49 -4.69 -17.60 7.10
N LEU A 50 -3.46 -17.12 7.13
CA LEU A 50 -2.28 -17.94 7.02
C LEU A 50 -1.79 -18.43 8.38
N PRO A 51 -1.23 -19.67 8.49
CA PRO A 51 -0.88 -20.28 9.77
C PRO A 51 0.48 -19.83 10.32
N TYR A 52 1.14 -18.88 9.71
CA TYR A 52 2.43 -18.39 10.16
C TYR A 52 2.37 -16.95 10.66
N LYS A 53 3.21 -16.68 11.67
CA LYS A 53 3.42 -15.37 12.22
C LYS A 53 4.46 -14.63 11.38
N GLY A 54 4.14 -13.41 10.99
CA GLY A 54 5.06 -12.59 10.21
C GLY A 54 4.76 -11.12 10.32
N ARG A 55 5.80 -10.31 10.20
CA ARG A 55 5.69 -8.86 10.12
C ARG A 55 5.75 -8.43 8.66
N ALA A 56 4.78 -7.62 8.26
CA ALA A 56 4.72 -7.09 6.91
C ALA A 56 4.06 -5.70 6.88
N THR A 57 4.20 -5.02 5.76
CA THR A 57 3.50 -3.77 5.51
C THR A 57 2.15 -4.08 4.87
N TYR A 58 1.08 -3.60 5.51
CA TYR A 58 -0.30 -3.79 5.06
C TYR A 58 -0.90 -2.47 4.62
N ARG A 59 -1.50 -2.45 3.44
CA ARG A 59 -2.28 -1.31 2.94
C ARG A 59 -3.72 -1.43 3.39
N LEU A 60 -4.27 -0.33 3.90
CA LEU A 60 -5.62 -0.26 4.40
C LEU A 60 -6.21 1.13 4.19
N ALA A 61 -7.53 1.23 4.34
CA ALA A 61 -8.24 2.48 4.29
C ALA A 61 -9.01 2.70 5.60
N VAL A 62 -8.94 3.93 6.11
CA VAL A 62 -9.71 4.35 7.30
C VAL A 62 -10.67 5.44 6.86
N ASP A 63 -11.97 5.21 7.08
CA ASP A 63 -13.03 6.17 6.74
C ASP A 63 -13.38 6.99 7.99
N PHE A 64 -13.16 8.30 7.93
CA PHE A 64 -13.56 9.24 8.97
C PHE A 64 -14.87 9.88 8.55
N PRO A 65 -15.98 9.74 9.31
CA PRO A 65 -17.21 10.48 9.06
C PRO A 65 -16.94 11.99 8.91
N GLU A 66 -17.71 12.67 8.08
CA GLU A 66 -17.50 14.09 7.78
C GLU A 66 -17.53 14.97 9.04
N ASP A 67 -18.33 14.59 10.02
CA ASP A 67 -18.46 15.22 11.34
C ASP A 67 -17.48 14.71 12.39
N PHE A 68 -16.62 13.73 12.04
CA PHE A 68 -15.62 13.18 12.96
C PHE A 68 -14.67 14.26 13.45
N LYS A 69 -14.51 14.36 14.75
CA LYS A 69 -13.66 15.35 15.42
C LYS A 69 -12.65 14.65 16.35
N PRO A 70 -11.52 15.28 16.65
CA PRO A 70 -11.11 16.61 16.22
C PRO A 70 -10.58 16.63 14.78
N LYS A 71 -10.86 17.72 14.08
CA LYS A 71 -10.18 18.10 12.84
C LYS A 71 -9.27 19.29 13.13
N TYR A 72 -8.12 19.35 12.51
CA TYR A 72 -7.22 20.49 12.59
C TYR A 72 -6.88 21.02 11.20
N SER A 73 -6.53 22.29 11.12
CA SER A 73 -6.04 22.92 9.90
C SER A 73 -4.54 23.15 9.99
N GLU A 74 -3.81 22.82 8.93
CA GLU A 74 -2.41 23.22 8.78
C GLU A 74 -2.33 24.58 8.12
N GLY A 75 -1.78 25.56 8.85
CA GLY A 75 -1.49 26.90 8.36
C GLY A 75 -2.47 27.97 8.75
N GLU A 76 -2.09 29.23 8.52
CA GLU A 76 -2.83 30.42 8.93
C GLU A 76 -4.17 30.65 8.20
N ARG A 77 -4.44 29.89 7.14
CA ARG A 77 -5.58 30.15 6.25
C ARG A 77 -6.68 29.11 6.29
N GLU A 78 -6.62 28.11 7.16
CA GLU A 78 -7.68 27.08 7.37
C GLU A 78 -8.23 26.43 6.08
N TYR A 79 -7.44 26.31 5.00
CA TYR A 79 -7.95 25.84 3.72
C TYR A 79 -8.25 24.35 3.65
N GLU A 80 -7.60 23.55 4.50
CA GLU A 80 -7.82 22.11 4.51
C GLU A 80 -7.91 21.56 5.93
N TRP A 81 -9.10 21.20 6.33
CA TRP A 81 -9.31 20.45 7.56
C TRP A 81 -8.87 19.00 7.39
N LYS A 82 -8.01 18.53 8.26
CA LYS A 82 -7.48 17.17 8.28
C LYS A 82 -7.82 16.47 9.58
N ASN A 83 -8.05 15.15 9.49
CA ASN A 83 -8.06 14.32 10.68
C ASN A 83 -6.61 13.97 11.03
N SER A 84 -6.23 14.26 12.27
CA SER A 84 -4.95 13.88 12.86
C SER A 84 -5.20 12.72 13.83
N PHE A 85 -4.43 11.66 13.72
CA PHE A 85 -4.64 10.46 14.51
C PHE A 85 -3.36 9.65 14.72
N PHE A 86 -3.36 8.87 15.79
CA PHE A 86 -2.40 7.79 16.00
C PHE A 86 -3.08 6.44 15.78
N ILE A 87 -2.28 5.43 15.47
CA ILE A 87 -2.71 4.03 15.47
C ILE A 87 -1.98 3.32 16.60
N TYR A 88 -2.72 2.56 17.40
CA TYR A 88 -2.17 1.76 18.50
C TYR A 88 -2.55 0.29 18.33
N ASP A 89 -1.62 -0.59 18.72
CA ASP A 89 -1.91 -2.01 18.87
C ASP A 89 -2.64 -2.31 20.22
N ARG A 90 -2.94 -3.58 20.46
CA ARG A 90 -3.60 -4.02 21.69
C ARG A 90 -2.81 -3.71 22.96
N GLU A 91 -1.50 -3.69 22.86
CA GLU A 91 -0.59 -3.38 23.97
C GLU A 91 -0.41 -1.88 24.19
N GLY A 92 -1.10 -1.05 23.43
CA GLY A 92 -1.01 0.41 23.51
C GLY A 92 0.27 0.98 22.90
N ARG A 93 0.99 0.22 22.09
CA ARG A 93 2.17 0.70 21.38
C ARG A 93 1.75 1.39 20.10
N GLU A 94 2.36 2.53 19.82
CA GLU A 94 2.15 3.24 18.57
C GLU A 94 2.61 2.41 17.37
N VAL A 95 1.73 2.28 16.37
CA VAL A 95 2.01 1.61 15.10
C VAL A 95 2.26 2.69 14.04
N PRO A 96 3.46 2.73 13.44
CA PRO A 96 3.76 3.72 12.42
C PRO A 96 2.93 3.48 11.17
N TYR A 97 2.53 4.56 10.51
CA TYR A 97 1.84 4.49 9.23
C TYR A 97 2.37 5.51 8.23
N THR A 98 2.26 5.19 6.95
CA THR A 98 2.50 6.10 5.83
C THR A 98 1.17 6.44 5.20
N LEU A 99 0.85 7.73 5.11
CA LEU A 99 -0.33 8.23 4.41
C LEU A 99 -0.03 8.32 2.90
N HIS A 100 -0.88 7.71 2.08
CA HIS A 100 -0.75 7.71 0.62
C HIS A 100 -1.64 8.74 -0.04
N SER A 101 -2.92 8.77 0.36
CA SER A 101 -3.90 9.71 -0.20
C SER A 101 -5.08 9.92 0.73
N ILE A 102 -5.78 11.03 0.51
CA ILE A 102 -7.04 11.36 1.17
C ILE A 102 -8.10 11.57 0.09
N GLU A 103 -9.16 10.76 0.13
CA GLU A 103 -10.34 10.92 -0.73
C GLU A 103 -11.44 11.60 0.08
N ARG A 104 -11.75 12.85 -0.28
CA ARG A 104 -12.69 13.71 0.46
C ARG A 104 -14.12 13.46 0.08
N GLY A 105 -15.02 13.58 1.07
CA GLY A 105 -16.47 13.60 0.85
C GLY A 105 -17.03 12.36 0.16
N ARG A 106 -16.40 11.22 0.32
CA ARG A 106 -16.84 9.96 -0.26
C ARG A 106 -18.16 9.49 0.38
N ILE A 107 -19.09 9.05 -0.45
CA ILE A 107 -20.33 8.44 0.04
C ILE A 107 -20.03 6.99 0.41
N VAL A 108 -20.22 6.65 1.67
CA VAL A 108 -20.09 5.27 2.17
C VAL A 108 -21.46 4.68 2.36
N ALA A 109 -21.72 3.56 1.66
CA ALA A 109 -22.94 2.78 1.82
C ALA A 109 -22.75 1.80 2.98
N SER A 110 -23.47 2.06 4.07
CA SER A 110 -23.65 1.12 5.18
C SER A 110 -25.16 0.98 5.44
N ALA A 111 -25.58 0.64 6.63
CA ALA A 111 -27.02 0.65 7.00
C ALA A 111 -27.66 2.03 6.75
N THR A 112 -26.87 3.10 6.83
CA THR A 112 -27.22 4.47 6.45
C THR A 112 -26.14 5.05 5.56
N LEU A 113 -26.53 5.81 4.53
CA LEU A 113 -25.59 6.54 3.68
C LEU A 113 -25.00 7.70 4.50
N TYR A 114 -23.66 7.77 4.56
CA TYR A 114 -22.98 8.89 5.18
C TYR A 114 -21.76 9.32 4.35
N LYS A 115 -21.35 10.57 4.52
CA LYS A 115 -20.13 11.08 3.90
C LYS A 115 -18.93 10.83 4.82
N ALA A 116 -17.83 10.42 4.22
CA ALA A 116 -16.57 10.19 4.92
C ALA A 116 -15.39 10.67 4.13
N ASP A 117 -14.34 11.07 4.84
CA ASP A 117 -13.01 11.27 4.28
C ASP A 117 -12.24 9.96 4.42
N ARG A 118 -11.81 9.36 3.30
CA ARG A 118 -11.04 8.11 3.30
C ARG A 118 -9.55 8.41 3.29
N TYR A 119 -8.86 7.87 4.26
CA TYR A 119 -7.41 7.92 4.38
C TYR A 119 -6.82 6.57 3.96
N ASN A 120 -6.18 6.55 2.78
CA ASN A 120 -5.45 5.38 2.30
C ASN A 120 -4.05 5.40 2.89
N LEU A 121 -3.69 4.36 3.63
CA LEU A 121 -2.43 4.30 4.36
C LEU A 121 -1.82 2.90 4.37
N SER A 122 -0.57 2.80 4.76
CA SER A 122 0.10 1.55 5.06
C SER A 122 0.61 1.53 6.49
N ILE A 123 0.50 0.40 7.14
CA ILE A 123 1.06 0.13 8.47
C ILE A 123 2.06 -1.03 8.42
N ASP A 124 3.04 -1.01 9.32
CA ASP A 124 3.95 -2.12 9.54
C ASP A 124 3.54 -2.86 10.81
N ALA A 125 3.01 -4.07 10.67
CA ALA A 125 2.44 -4.83 11.75
C ALA A 125 2.75 -6.32 11.68
N GLU A 126 2.75 -6.96 12.83
CA GLU A 126 2.78 -8.41 12.96
C GLU A 126 1.37 -8.91 13.27
N LEU A 127 0.85 -9.80 12.42
CA LEU A 127 -0.51 -10.30 12.56
C LEU A 127 -0.57 -11.64 13.29
N THR A 128 -1.66 -11.86 14.00
CA THR A 128 -1.98 -13.13 14.66
C THR A 128 -2.30 -14.19 13.61
N PRO A 129 -1.59 -15.33 13.58
CA PRO A 129 -1.87 -16.42 12.64
C PRO A 129 -3.28 -16.97 12.81
N MET A 130 -3.93 -17.34 11.69
CA MET A 130 -5.27 -17.94 11.68
C MET A 130 -6.30 -17.17 12.54
N GLY A 131 -6.20 -15.84 12.54
CA GLY A 131 -7.01 -15.01 13.40
C GLY A 131 -7.04 -13.56 12.93
N TYR A 132 -7.27 -12.65 13.87
CA TYR A 132 -7.22 -11.23 13.61
C TYR A 132 -6.32 -10.49 14.59
N THR A 133 -5.83 -9.35 14.16
CA THR A 133 -5.13 -8.38 14.99
C THR A 133 -5.92 -7.07 14.97
N GLU A 134 -6.17 -6.53 16.13
CA GLU A 134 -6.98 -5.34 16.35
C GLU A 134 -6.09 -4.12 16.57
N PHE A 135 -6.50 -3.01 15.98
CA PHE A 135 -5.84 -1.72 16.09
C PHE A 135 -6.86 -0.65 16.45
N ARG A 136 -6.43 0.33 17.22
CA ARG A 136 -7.22 1.49 17.60
C ARG A 136 -6.69 2.73 16.88
N VAL A 137 -7.60 3.49 16.26
CA VAL A 137 -7.33 4.82 15.71
C VAL A 137 -7.77 5.84 16.73
N VAL A 138 -6.83 6.59 17.27
CA VAL A 138 -7.08 7.59 18.31
C VAL A 138 -6.86 8.97 17.72
N PRO A 139 -7.90 9.80 17.63
CA PRO A 139 -7.78 11.16 17.14
C PRO A 139 -6.90 12.03 18.03
N ALA A 140 -6.26 13.02 17.43
CA ALA A 140 -5.46 14.01 18.14
C ALA A 140 -5.94 15.42 17.79
N GLU A 141 -6.01 16.29 18.80
CA GLU A 141 -6.47 17.67 18.66
C GLU A 141 -5.47 18.60 17.97
N LYS A 142 -4.23 18.16 17.85
CA LYS A 142 -3.12 18.95 17.28
C LYS A 142 -2.34 18.11 16.27
N GLY A 143 -1.62 18.79 15.38
CA GLY A 143 -0.71 18.15 14.46
C GLY A 143 0.24 17.19 15.18
N LEU A 144 0.34 15.95 14.65
CA LEU A 144 1.02 14.86 15.30
C LEU A 144 2.53 15.00 15.24
N ARG A 145 3.18 14.74 16.39
CA ARG A 145 4.60 14.39 16.43
C ARG A 145 4.72 12.91 16.77
N THR A 146 4.93 12.10 15.76
CA THR A 146 5.29 10.69 15.96
C THR A 146 6.75 10.57 16.35
N ARG A 147 7.10 9.52 17.11
CA ARG A 147 8.48 9.12 17.41
C ARG A 147 9.20 8.45 16.23
N TYR A 148 8.47 8.10 15.20
CA TYR A 148 9.03 7.44 14.02
C TYR A 148 9.57 8.45 13.01
N ILE A 149 10.48 8.00 12.16
CA ILE A 149 10.97 8.79 11.03
C ILE A 149 9.82 9.11 10.09
N MET A 150 9.77 10.33 9.59
CA MET A 150 8.71 10.79 8.69
C MET A 150 8.89 10.33 7.25
N GLY A 151 10.08 9.83 6.90
CA GLY A 151 10.40 9.34 5.56
C GLY A 151 11.70 8.56 5.53
N GLN A 152 11.92 7.79 4.49
CA GLN A 152 13.10 6.96 4.27
C GLN A 152 13.99 7.51 3.14
N THR A 153 13.60 8.60 2.48
CA THR A 153 14.42 9.25 1.46
C THR A 153 15.64 9.94 2.08
N THR A 154 16.83 9.63 1.55
CA THR A 154 18.11 10.25 1.94
C THR A 154 18.69 11.15 0.87
N GLY A 155 17.99 11.27 -0.28
CA GLY A 155 18.30 12.13 -1.42
C GLY A 155 17.16 12.14 -2.41
N ARG A 156 17.26 12.93 -3.46
CA ARG A 156 16.19 13.11 -4.45
C ARG A 156 15.65 11.79 -5.01
N LEU A 157 16.53 10.87 -5.34
CA LEU A 157 16.20 9.57 -5.97
C LEU A 157 16.78 8.40 -5.17
N THR A 158 16.97 8.59 -3.87
CA THR A 158 17.56 7.58 -2.99
C THR A 158 16.70 7.42 -1.75
N ALA A 159 16.38 6.17 -1.42
CA ALA A 159 15.72 5.81 -0.19
C ALA A 159 16.48 4.66 0.48
N GLU A 160 16.46 4.66 1.81
CA GLU A 160 17.09 3.57 2.56
C GLU A 160 16.38 3.28 3.88
N ASN A 161 16.48 2.03 4.28
CA ASN A 161 16.16 1.57 5.62
C ASN A 161 17.38 0.91 6.27
N ARG A 162 17.20 0.23 7.39
CA ARG A 162 18.30 -0.45 8.09
C ARG A 162 18.97 -1.58 7.28
N PHE A 163 18.29 -2.13 6.26
CA PHE A 163 18.77 -3.29 5.52
C PHE A 163 19.20 -2.96 4.09
N LEU A 164 18.46 -2.10 3.42
CA LEU A 164 18.59 -1.84 1.99
C LEU A 164 18.74 -0.36 1.72
N ARG A 165 19.51 -0.06 0.67
CA ARG A 165 19.55 1.25 0.03
C ARG A 165 19.21 1.09 -1.43
N VAL A 166 18.26 1.88 -1.92
CA VAL A 166 17.83 1.93 -3.32
C VAL A 166 18.16 3.30 -3.88
N GLN A 167 18.80 3.33 -5.02
CA GLN A 167 19.08 4.54 -5.79
C GLN A 167 18.51 4.38 -7.19
N ILE A 168 17.64 5.29 -7.61
CA ILE A 168 17.11 5.32 -8.98
C ILE A 168 18.09 6.14 -9.82
N LYS A 169 18.48 5.59 -10.96
CA LYS A 169 19.37 6.23 -11.92
C LYS A 169 18.57 7.06 -12.93
N ASP A 170 19.24 8.02 -13.57
CA ASP A 170 18.60 8.91 -14.55
C ASP A 170 18.07 8.15 -15.78
N ASN A 171 18.62 6.97 -16.09
CA ASN A 171 18.13 6.10 -17.15
C ASN A 171 16.95 5.20 -16.75
N GLY A 172 16.38 5.39 -15.54
CA GLY A 172 15.23 4.61 -15.05
C GLY A 172 15.58 3.24 -14.46
N THR A 173 16.84 2.80 -14.53
CA THR A 173 17.28 1.60 -13.80
C THR A 173 17.53 1.93 -12.34
N LEU A 174 17.71 0.92 -11.52
CA LEU A 174 18.04 1.14 -10.12
C LEU A 174 19.26 0.36 -9.64
N ARG A 175 19.92 0.92 -8.64
CA ARG A 175 20.98 0.27 -7.87
C ARG A 175 20.41 -0.09 -6.50
N LEU A 176 20.54 -1.37 -6.14
CA LEU A 176 20.18 -1.90 -4.84
C LEU A 176 21.44 -2.31 -4.08
N THR A 177 21.57 -1.81 -2.85
CA THR A 177 22.65 -2.21 -1.94
C THR A 177 22.06 -2.93 -0.73
N ASP A 178 22.49 -4.16 -0.49
CA ASP A 178 22.26 -4.86 0.79
C ASP A 178 23.27 -4.33 1.81
N LYS A 179 22.81 -3.56 2.78
CA LYS A 179 23.67 -2.92 3.81
C LYS A 179 24.29 -3.92 4.80
N ARG A 180 23.74 -5.14 4.91
CA ARG A 180 24.25 -6.19 5.80
C ARG A 180 25.47 -6.89 5.20
N THR A 181 25.44 -7.12 3.89
CA THR A 181 26.48 -7.87 3.18
C THR A 181 27.40 -6.98 2.37
N GLY A 182 27.04 -5.72 2.16
CA GLY A 182 27.73 -4.78 1.26
C GLY A 182 27.57 -5.10 -0.24
N ARG A 183 26.75 -6.11 -0.59
CA ARG A 183 26.52 -6.48 -1.99
C ARG A 183 25.75 -5.39 -2.71
N VAL A 184 26.18 -5.09 -3.92
CA VAL A 184 25.56 -4.11 -4.82
C VAL A 184 25.05 -4.84 -6.05
N PHE A 185 23.78 -4.59 -6.38
CA PHE A 185 23.13 -5.02 -7.60
C PHE A 185 22.87 -3.76 -8.43
N ASP A 186 23.50 -3.69 -9.58
CA ASP A 186 23.38 -2.51 -10.45
C ASP A 186 22.50 -2.83 -11.67
N ASP A 187 21.98 -1.78 -12.30
CA ASP A 187 21.13 -1.85 -13.49
C ASP A 187 19.92 -2.79 -13.37
N LEU A 188 19.33 -2.88 -12.16
CA LEU A 188 18.07 -3.58 -11.99
C LEU A 188 16.93 -2.83 -12.73
N LEU A 189 15.89 -3.55 -13.13
CA LEU A 189 14.80 -3.08 -14.00
C LEU A 189 15.25 -2.78 -15.42
N ARG A 190 16.31 -3.44 -15.87
CA ARG A 190 16.69 -3.46 -17.28
C ARG A 190 15.83 -4.51 -17.97
N TYR A 191 15.14 -4.10 -19.01
CA TYR A 191 14.31 -4.97 -19.84
C TYR A 191 15.11 -5.40 -21.07
N GLU A 192 14.84 -6.60 -21.55
CA GLU A 192 15.34 -7.13 -22.81
C GLU A 192 14.14 -7.51 -23.65
N ASP A 193 14.07 -6.98 -24.86
CA ASP A 193 13.07 -7.32 -25.86
C ASP A 193 13.76 -7.90 -27.09
N GLY A 194 13.41 -9.13 -27.42
CA GLY A 194 13.95 -9.89 -28.55
C GLY A 194 12.85 -10.60 -29.29
N ALA A 195 13.09 -10.93 -30.55
CA ALA A 195 12.12 -11.63 -31.37
C ALA A 195 11.93 -13.09 -30.90
N ASP A 196 10.71 -13.56 -31.01
CA ASP A 196 10.31 -14.93 -30.76
C ASP A 196 9.59 -15.51 -31.98
N ILE A 197 10.16 -16.56 -32.58
CA ILE A 197 9.55 -17.31 -33.69
C ILE A 197 8.99 -18.65 -33.24
N GLY A 198 8.90 -18.87 -31.94
CA GLY A 198 8.31 -20.05 -31.34
C GLY A 198 6.78 -20.05 -31.39
N ASP A 199 6.22 -20.98 -30.65
CA ASP A 199 4.77 -21.11 -30.47
C ASP A 199 4.35 -20.72 -29.05
N GLY A 200 3.10 -20.98 -28.67
CA GLY A 200 2.59 -20.69 -27.33
C GLY A 200 3.24 -21.49 -26.17
N TRP A 201 4.17 -22.40 -26.46
CA TRP A 201 4.79 -23.32 -25.51
C TRP A 201 6.31 -23.20 -25.46
N MET A 202 6.93 -22.80 -26.58
CA MET A 202 8.37 -22.77 -26.71
C MET A 202 8.85 -21.45 -27.27
N HIS A 203 9.74 -20.79 -26.52
CA HIS A 203 10.47 -19.63 -27.00
C HIS A 203 11.60 -20.08 -27.93
N ILE A 204 11.61 -19.60 -29.16
CA ILE A 204 12.66 -19.89 -30.16
C ILE A 204 13.19 -18.54 -30.67
N ARG A 205 14.47 -18.33 -30.46
CA ARG A 205 15.16 -17.15 -31.04
C ARG A 205 15.36 -17.35 -32.55
N PRO A 206 15.09 -16.32 -33.38
CA PRO A 206 15.46 -16.37 -34.79
C PRO A 206 16.97 -16.42 -34.97
N SER A 207 17.42 -16.88 -36.13
CA SER A 207 18.86 -16.95 -36.49
C SER A 207 19.50 -15.55 -36.61
N SER A 208 18.69 -14.52 -36.84
CA SER A 208 19.09 -13.11 -36.82
C SER A 208 18.08 -12.32 -36.01
N ASP A 209 18.52 -11.64 -34.99
CA ASP A 209 17.68 -10.89 -34.07
C ASP A 209 18.35 -9.57 -33.66
N SER A 210 17.56 -8.54 -33.49
CA SER A 210 17.96 -7.27 -32.90
C SER A 210 17.41 -7.21 -31.49
N ILE A 211 18.26 -7.36 -30.48
CA ILE A 211 17.85 -7.28 -29.09
C ILE A 211 17.83 -5.83 -28.65
N PHE A 212 16.69 -5.37 -28.19
CA PHE A 212 16.50 -4.04 -27.62
C PHE A 212 16.61 -4.11 -26.10
N PHE A 213 17.31 -3.17 -25.51
CA PHE A 213 17.47 -3.08 -24.07
C PHE A 213 16.76 -1.82 -23.53
N GLY A 214 15.84 -2.03 -22.61
CA GLY A 214 15.16 -0.96 -21.88
C GLY A 214 15.75 -0.71 -20.48
N PRO A 215 15.21 0.26 -19.73
CA PRO A 215 14.11 1.11 -20.15
C PRO A 215 14.54 2.04 -21.30
N GLY A 216 13.61 2.40 -22.17
CA GLY A 216 13.84 3.39 -23.20
C GLY A 216 13.99 4.80 -22.61
N ARG A 217 13.39 5.79 -23.25
CA ARG A 217 13.44 7.17 -22.75
C ARG A 217 12.66 7.32 -21.44
N VAL A 218 13.32 7.84 -20.40
CA VAL A 218 12.65 8.19 -19.14
C VAL A 218 11.84 9.47 -19.35
N LEU A 219 10.53 9.39 -19.11
CA LEU A 219 9.60 10.52 -19.21
C LEU A 219 9.46 11.24 -17.86
N ALA A 220 9.36 10.49 -16.76
CA ALA A 220 9.25 11.05 -15.42
C ALA A 220 9.76 10.07 -14.36
N ILE A 221 10.28 10.63 -13.27
CA ILE A 221 10.57 9.92 -12.02
C ILE A 221 9.94 10.74 -10.88
N GLU A 222 8.95 10.17 -10.20
CA GLU A 222 8.17 10.81 -9.18
C GLU A 222 8.26 10.02 -7.86
N LYS A 223 8.44 10.72 -6.75
CA LYS A 223 8.25 10.12 -5.43
C LYS A 223 6.77 10.22 -5.07
N ILE A 224 6.07 9.09 -5.02
CA ILE A 224 4.63 9.01 -4.78
C ILE A 224 4.26 8.69 -3.33
N ALA A 225 5.20 8.18 -2.55
CA ALA A 225 5.04 8.00 -1.10
C ALA A 225 6.41 8.08 -0.43
N ASP A 226 6.44 8.63 0.78
CA ASP A 226 7.62 8.64 1.63
C ASP A 226 7.18 8.72 3.11
N GLY A 227 7.38 7.65 3.83
CA GLY A 227 6.93 7.55 5.21
C GLY A 227 7.66 6.45 5.98
N PRO A 228 7.30 6.25 7.24
CA PRO A 228 8.00 5.31 8.11
C PRO A 228 7.86 3.84 7.68
N THR A 229 6.81 3.49 6.94
CA THR A 229 6.53 2.10 6.55
C THR A 229 6.94 1.77 5.13
N GLU A 230 6.85 2.74 4.22
CA GLU A 230 7.25 2.55 2.82
C GLU A 230 7.66 3.85 2.16
N THR A 231 8.53 3.72 1.17
CA THR A 231 8.84 4.75 0.18
C THR A 231 8.59 4.18 -1.20
N ALA A 232 7.89 4.92 -2.04
CA ALA A 232 7.55 4.48 -3.39
C ALA A 232 7.89 5.54 -4.43
N PHE A 233 8.51 5.10 -5.52
CA PHE A 233 8.78 5.91 -6.69
C PHE A 233 8.04 5.34 -7.89
N ARG A 234 7.52 6.23 -8.73
CA ARG A 234 6.98 5.90 -10.04
C ARG A 234 7.99 6.31 -11.10
N ILE A 235 8.37 5.38 -11.93
CA ILE A 235 9.24 5.63 -13.09
C ILE A 235 8.38 5.40 -14.32
N THR A 236 8.22 6.43 -15.14
CA THR A 236 7.49 6.38 -16.41
C THR A 236 8.50 6.41 -17.53
N THR A 237 8.49 5.37 -18.36
CA THR A 237 9.40 5.22 -19.48
C THR A 237 8.63 4.97 -20.77
N GLU A 238 9.20 5.39 -21.88
CA GLU A 238 8.77 5.00 -23.21
C GLU A 238 9.58 3.77 -23.61
N LEU A 239 8.90 2.70 -23.99
CA LEU A 239 9.58 1.52 -24.54
C LEU A 239 10.06 1.84 -25.95
N ALA A 240 11.27 1.37 -26.29
CA ALA A 240 11.86 1.58 -27.61
C ALA A 240 11.16 0.75 -28.67
#